data_e809fbfb5bb623fc9023df677327de81
#
_entry.id   e809fbfb5bb623fc9023df677327de81
#
_cell.length_a   1.000
_cell.length_b   1.000
_cell.length_c   1.000
_cell.angle_alpha   90.00
_cell.angle_beta   90.00
_cell.angle_gamma   90.00
#
_symmetry.space_group_name_H-M   'P 1'
#
loop_
_entity.id
_entity.type
_entity.pdbx_description
1 polymer ?
#
loop_
_entity_poly.entity_id
_entity_poly.type
_entity_poly.pdbx_seq_one_letter_code
_entity_poly.pdbx_strand_id
1 'polypeptide(L)'
;MTSRPGGSAIRRHRRRSPLLGLVAAGAALGVAVGTGVGVATTDPGGSAAGWQPGCAEHCPPATAGTAPTGPPTRVRVPRIDVDSPLTVLGLDRTGALTPPADFDRAGWYGGGPAPGDPGPAVLAGHLDSRHGPAVFARLGELRPGDRVQVWRGGTPVSFRVTRTVRVAKGEFPTTAVYGPTPVPELRLVTCGGDFDQTTGHYRDNVVVFAVTDDPADPFPPSTAPTRPRSPVDGYSSD
;
A
#
# COMPACT_ATOMS: atom_id res chain seq x y z
N MET A 1 -40.65 7.67 57.84
CA MET A 1 -41.12 8.58 56.80
C MET A 1 -40.24 8.32 55.56
N THR A 2 -40.55 7.31 54.82
CA THR A 2 -41.38 7.15 53.61
C THR A 2 -41.25 8.31 52.63
N SER A 3 -40.52 8.05 51.52
CA SER A 3 -40.98 8.36 50.17
C SER A 3 -40.03 7.74 49.10
N ARG A 4 -40.52 6.78 48.37
CA ARG A 4 -40.24 6.34 47.01
C ARG A 4 -41.10 7.21 46.06
N PRO A 5 -41.07 7.00 44.73
CA PRO A 5 -40.10 6.70 43.69
C PRO A 5 -40.27 7.57 42.44
N GLY A 6 -39.42 7.42 41.46
CA GLY A 6 -39.61 8.02 40.12
C GLY A 6 -38.99 7.15 39.03
N GLY A 7 -39.77 6.21 38.52
CA GLY A 7 -39.40 5.46 37.32
C GLY A 7 -39.66 6.30 36.06
N SER A 8 -38.68 6.33 35.16
CA SER A 8 -38.84 6.85 33.81
C SER A 8 -38.69 5.73 32.79
N ALA A 9 -39.80 5.49 32.10
CA ALA A 9 -39.97 4.49 31.06
C ALA A 9 -39.22 4.88 29.79
N ILE A 10 -38.33 3.98 29.33
CA ILE A 10 -37.66 4.11 28.03
C ILE A 10 -38.64 3.63 26.95
N ARG A 11 -39.15 4.56 26.15
CA ARG A 11 -39.91 4.28 24.93
C ARG A 11 -39.01 3.66 23.87
N ARG A 12 -39.24 2.37 23.57
CA ARG A 12 -38.73 1.69 22.41
C ARG A 12 -39.45 2.14 21.16
N HIS A 13 -38.79 2.93 20.30
CA HIS A 13 -39.25 3.18 18.95
C HIS A 13 -38.83 2.02 18.03
N ARG A 14 -39.78 1.14 17.77
CA ARG A 14 -39.76 0.21 16.63
C ARG A 14 -39.91 1.05 15.37
N ARG A 15 -38.87 1.10 14.53
CA ARG A 15 -39.00 1.55 13.13
C ARG A 15 -39.18 0.32 12.25
N ARG A 16 -40.34 0.30 11.60
CA ARG A 16 -40.78 -0.71 10.63
C ARG A 16 -40.03 -0.46 9.30
N SER A 17 -39.50 -1.52 8.71
CA SER A 17 -39.02 -1.57 7.33
C SER A 17 -40.22 -1.58 6.38
N PRO A 18 -40.17 -0.93 5.23
CA PRO A 18 -41.02 -1.28 4.10
C PRO A 18 -40.26 -2.20 3.12
N LEU A 19 -40.81 -3.36 2.94
CA LEU A 19 -40.66 -4.21 1.74
C LEU A 19 -41.40 -3.52 0.58
N LEU A 20 -40.83 -3.53 -0.60
CA LEU A 20 -41.43 -3.53 -1.96
C LEU A 20 -40.28 -3.21 -2.93
N GLY A 21 -40.11 -3.83 -4.04
CA GLY A 21 -40.91 -4.72 -4.85
C GLY A 21 -40.08 -5.15 -6.04
N LEU A 22 -40.34 -6.36 -6.40
CA LEU A 22 -39.84 -7.05 -7.58
C LEU A 22 -40.46 -6.44 -8.83
N VAL A 23 -39.69 -6.05 -9.83
CA VAL A 23 -40.16 -5.92 -11.21
C VAL A 23 -39.22 -6.68 -12.13
N ALA A 24 -39.70 -7.80 -12.58
CA ALA A 24 -39.18 -8.55 -13.72
C ALA A 24 -39.81 -7.97 -14.99
N ALA A 25 -38.99 -7.66 -15.98
CA ALA A 25 -39.43 -7.49 -17.35
C ALA A 25 -38.38 -8.11 -18.26
N GLY A 26 -38.78 -9.23 -18.82
CA GLY A 26 -38.10 -9.90 -19.91
C GLY A 26 -38.50 -9.30 -21.25
N ALA A 27 -37.82 -9.72 -22.27
CA ALA A 27 -38.06 -9.81 -23.72
C ALA A 27 -36.78 -9.41 -24.44
N ALA A 28 -36.35 -10.01 -25.47
CA ALA A 28 -36.64 -11.05 -26.39
C ALA A 28 -35.55 -11.01 -27.46
N LEU A 29 -35.17 -12.17 -27.88
CA LEU A 29 -34.57 -12.60 -29.15
C LEU A 29 -34.34 -11.57 -30.26
N GLY A 30 -33.13 -11.60 -30.83
CA GLY A 30 -32.77 -11.08 -32.13
C GLY A 30 -31.57 -11.83 -32.69
N VAL A 31 -31.80 -12.99 -33.34
CA VAL A 31 -30.83 -13.69 -34.18
C VAL A 31 -30.82 -13.03 -35.54
N ALA A 32 -29.73 -12.43 -35.95
CA ALA A 32 -29.48 -12.03 -37.34
C ALA A 32 -28.22 -12.75 -37.82
N VAL A 33 -28.46 -13.79 -38.63
CA VAL A 33 -27.45 -14.45 -39.45
C VAL A 33 -27.29 -13.61 -40.71
N GLY A 34 -26.16 -12.94 -40.84
CA GLY A 34 -25.72 -12.20 -42.01
C GLY A 34 -24.52 -12.89 -42.66
N THR A 35 -24.76 -13.70 -43.67
CA THR A 35 -23.74 -14.20 -44.60
C THR A 35 -23.36 -13.08 -45.56
N GLY A 36 -22.23 -12.42 -45.34
CA GLY A 36 -21.66 -11.44 -46.28
C GLY A 36 -20.44 -12.01 -46.97
N VAL A 37 -20.58 -12.38 -48.22
CA VAL A 37 -19.47 -12.67 -49.15
C VAL A 37 -18.82 -11.33 -49.51
N GLY A 38 -17.68 -11.01 -48.98
CA GLY A 38 -16.92 -9.80 -49.33
C GLY A 38 -15.82 -10.12 -50.32
N VAL A 39 -15.94 -9.52 -51.48
CA VAL A 39 -15.05 -9.53 -52.63
C VAL A 39 -13.72 -8.85 -52.24
N ALA A 40 -12.60 -9.53 -52.45
CA ALA A 40 -11.25 -8.97 -52.31
C ALA A 40 -10.99 -7.95 -53.44
N THR A 41 -10.88 -6.69 -53.13
CA THR A 41 -10.28 -5.69 -54.02
C THR A 41 -8.80 -5.56 -53.72
N THR A 42 -7.97 -6.00 -54.62
CA THR A 42 -6.52 -5.74 -54.66
C THR A 42 -6.31 -4.31 -55.06
N ASP A 43 -5.72 -3.51 -54.16
CA ASP A 43 -5.21 -2.17 -54.46
C ASP A 43 -3.71 -2.27 -54.68
N PRO A 44 -3.17 -1.87 -55.85
CA PRO A 44 -1.74 -1.84 -56.08
C PRO A 44 -1.20 -0.44 -55.83
N GLY A 45 -0.22 -0.33 -54.94
CA GLY A 45 0.74 0.77 -55.02
C GLY A 45 0.62 1.87 -53.96
N GLY A 46 1.18 1.66 -52.81
CA GLY A 46 1.58 2.70 -51.90
C GLY A 46 2.94 2.30 -51.29
N SER A 47 4.02 2.85 -51.85
CA SER A 47 5.35 2.77 -51.24
C SER A 47 5.33 3.50 -49.90
N ALA A 48 5.02 2.79 -48.84
CA ALA A 48 5.32 3.23 -47.49
C ALA A 48 6.81 3.03 -47.26
N ALA A 49 7.55 4.16 -47.15
CA ALA A 49 8.94 4.21 -46.76
C ALA A 49 9.12 3.38 -45.49
N GLY A 50 9.97 2.37 -45.60
CA GLY A 50 10.21 1.37 -44.57
C GLY A 50 10.66 2.00 -43.25
N TRP A 51 9.81 1.81 -42.26
CA TRP A 51 10.22 1.79 -40.87
C TRP A 51 10.90 0.44 -40.64
N GLN A 52 12.22 0.39 -40.74
CA GLN A 52 12.95 -0.81 -40.34
C GLN A 52 13.09 -0.80 -38.83
N PRO A 53 12.49 -1.74 -38.10
CA PRO A 53 12.86 -1.98 -36.73
C PRO A 53 14.22 -2.71 -36.71
N GLY A 54 15.30 -1.94 -36.70
CA GLY A 54 16.63 -2.48 -36.59
C GLY A 54 16.97 -2.88 -35.17
N CYS A 55 16.32 -3.91 -34.63
CA CYS A 55 16.70 -4.55 -33.35
C CYS A 55 16.21 -6.01 -33.26
N ALA A 56 16.01 -6.72 -34.38
CA ALA A 56 15.46 -8.07 -34.33
C ALA A 56 16.46 -9.19 -33.96
N GLU A 57 17.75 -8.94 -33.89
CA GLU A 57 18.72 -10.04 -33.73
C GLU A 57 19.65 -9.99 -32.51
N HIS A 58 19.63 -8.93 -31.68
CA HIS A 58 20.51 -8.85 -30.50
C HIS A 58 19.86 -8.19 -29.28
N CYS A 59 18.54 -8.21 -29.14
CA CYS A 59 17.95 -7.97 -27.82
C CYS A 59 18.09 -9.27 -27.02
N PRO A 60 18.91 -9.30 -25.96
CA PRO A 60 18.87 -10.43 -25.04
C PRO A 60 17.42 -10.52 -24.54
N PRO A 61 16.84 -11.74 -24.45
CA PRO A 61 15.50 -11.87 -23.91
C PRO A 61 15.51 -11.17 -22.55
N ALA A 62 14.60 -10.21 -22.35
CA ALA A 62 14.37 -9.65 -21.04
C ALA A 62 14.15 -10.85 -20.15
N THR A 63 15.10 -11.10 -19.24
CA THR A 63 14.97 -12.16 -18.25
C THR A 63 13.75 -11.77 -17.44
N ALA A 64 12.62 -12.37 -17.80
CA ALA A 64 11.40 -12.26 -17.03
C ALA A 64 11.74 -12.87 -15.67
N GLY A 65 12.19 -12.02 -14.75
CA GLY A 65 12.46 -12.44 -13.38
C GLY A 65 11.18 -13.10 -12.88
N THR A 66 11.30 -14.33 -12.41
CA THR A 66 10.16 -15.05 -11.83
C THR A 66 9.51 -14.12 -10.80
N ALA A 67 8.22 -13.83 -10.97
CA ALA A 67 7.49 -12.99 -10.04
C ALA A 67 7.66 -13.56 -8.61
N PRO A 68 7.96 -12.72 -7.63
CA PRO A 68 8.19 -13.20 -6.28
C PRO A 68 6.93 -13.88 -5.75
N THR A 69 7.08 -15.02 -5.09
CA THR A 69 5.98 -15.85 -4.58
C THR A 69 5.99 -15.95 -3.05
N GLY A 70 4.86 -16.34 -2.45
CA GLY A 70 4.73 -16.51 -1.01
C GLY A 70 4.52 -15.20 -0.24
N PRO A 71 4.39 -15.26 1.10
CA PRO A 71 4.25 -14.08 1.94
C PRO A 71 5.56 -13.29 2.03
N PRO A 72 5.49 -11.97 2.27
CA PRO A 72 6.68 -11.18 2.53
C PRO A 72 7.29 -11.53 3.89
N THR A 73 8.62 -11.52 3.98
CA THR A 73 9.36 -11.97 5.16
C THR A 73 10.17 -10.89 5.84
N ARG A 74 10.52 -9.80 5.14
CA ARG A 74 11.40 -8.74 5.64
C ARG A 74 11.11 -7.43 4.94
N VAL A 75 11.25 -6.32 5.66
CA VAL A 75 11.25 -4.95 5.11
C VAL A 75 12.53 -4.23 5.51
N ARG A 76 13.11 -3.47 4.57
CA ARG A 76 14.26 -2.60 4.80
C ARG A 76 13.96 -1.20 4.27
N VAL A 77 14.22 -0.18 5.10
CA VAL A 77 14.07 1.24 4.76
C VAL A 77 15.33 1.98 5.21
N PRO A 78 16.39 2.04 4.37
CA PRO A 78 17.71 2.53 4.78
C PRO A 78 17.69 3.96 5.31
N ARG A 79 16.83 4.83 4.76
CA ARG A 79 16.74 6.25 5.15
C ARG A 79 16.44 6.47 6.63
N ILE A 80 15.72 5.53 7.24
CA ILE A 80 15.27 5.60 8.64
C ILE A 80 15.80 4.43 9.48
N ASP A 81 16.82 3.74 9.00
CA ASP A 81 17.52 2.62 9.66
C ASP A 81 16.59 1.43 10.03
N VAL A 82 15.51 1.24 9.28
CA VAL A 82 14.62 0.08 9.46
C VAL A 82 15.16 -1.13 8.71
N ASP A 83 15.26 -2.23 9.42
CA ASP A 83 15.56 -3.56 8.89
C ASP A 83 14.84 -4.58 9.78
N SER A 84 13.63 -4.96 9.40
CA SER A 84 12.71 -5.72 10.25
C SER A 84 12.19 -6.97 9.55
N PRO A 85 12.15 -8.11 10.22
CA PRO A 85 11.33 -9.24 9.77
C PRO A 85 9.85 -8.81 9.79
N LEU A 86 9.05 -9.43 8.92
CA LEU A 86 7.62 -9.19 8.82
C LEU A 86 6.82 -10.30 9.47
N THR A 87 5.76 -9.93 10.19
CA THR A 87 4.70 -10.83 10.63
C THR A 87 3.45 -10.62 9.78
N VAL A 88 2.57 -11.61 9.73
CA VAL A 88 1.28 -11.47 9.04
C VAL A 88 0.27 -10.84 9.99
N LEU A 89 -0.40 -9.77 9.54
CA LEU A 89 -1.42 -9.06 10.29
C LEU A 89 -2.82 -9.41 9.76
N GLY A 90 -3.78 -9.45 10.66
CA GLY A 90 -5.21 -9.59 10.37
C GLY A 90 -5.99 -8.35 10.81
N LEU A 91 -7.31 -8.42 10.64
CA LEU A 91 -8.25 -7.44 11.19
C LEU A 91 -8.82 -7.96 12.51
N ASP A 92 -9.13 -7.05 13.41
CA ASP A 92 -9.88 -7.35 14.62
C ASP A 92 -11.40 -7.46 14.32
N ARG A 93 -12.20 -7.67 15.38
CA ARG A 93 -13.67 -7.81 15.27
C ARG A 93 -14.37 -6.53 14.81
N THR A 94 -13.72 -5.39 14.87
CA THR A 94 -14.23 -4.10 14.41
C THR A 94 -13.84 -3.80 12.96
N GLY A 95 -13.00 -4.64 12.36
CA GLY A 95 -12.44 -4.43 11.03
C GLY A 95 -11.20 -3.54 11.01
N ALA A 96 -10.65 -3.20 12.17
CA ALA A 96 -9.41 -2.45 12.26
C ALA A 96 -8.19 -3.39 12.12
N LEU A 97 -7.12 -2.89 11.48
CA LEU A 97 -5.88 -3.64 11.33
C LEU A 97 -5.22 -3.83 12.70
N THR A 98 -5.03 -5.09 13.09
CA THR A 98 -4.33 -5.44 14.33
C THR A 98 -2.84 -5.16 14.18
N PRO A 99 -2.22 -4.31 15.03
CA PRO A 99 -0.79 -4.04 14.95
C PRO A 99 0.04 -5.28 15.32
N PRO A 100 1.35 -5.32 14.97
CA PRO A 100 2.24 -6.37 15.43
C PRO A 100 2.27 -6.47 16.96
N ALA A 101 2.38 -7.67 17.52
CA ALA A 101 2.52 -7.86 18.97
C ALA A 101 3.91 -7.39 19.48
N ASP A 102 4.91 -7.47 18.63
CA ASP A 102 6.28 -7.04 18.89
C ASP A 102 6.48 -5.62 18.34
N PHE A 103 6.91 -4.70 19.18
CA PHE A 103 7.11 -3.28 18.84
C PHE A 103 8.30 -3.06 17.89
N ASP A 104 9.26 -3.98 17.88
CA ASP A 104 10.45 -3.91 17.02
C ASP A 104 10.24 -4.56 15.65
N ARG A 105 9.02 -5.10 15.42
CA ARG A 105 8.65 -5.74 14.15
C ARG A 105 7.60 -4.95 13.41
N ALA A 106 7.75 -4.94 12.09
CA ALA A 106 6.68 -4.56 11.19
C ALA A 106 5.85 -5.78 10.80
N GLY A 107 4.63 -5.54 10.31
CA GLY A 107 3.78 -6.61 9.82
C GLY A 107 3.11 -6.24 8.50
N TRP A 108 2.77 -7.25 7.72
CA TRP A 108 2.05 -7.14 6.47
C TRP A 108 0.59 -7.57 6.65
N TYR A 109 -0.34 -6.78 6.12
CA TYR A 109 -1.76 -7.12 6.09
C TYR A 109 -2.02 -8.28 5.12
N GLY A 110 -2.20 -9.48 5.65
CA GLY A 110 -2.37 -10.71 4.87
C GLY A 110 -3.70 -10.83 4.12
N GLY A 111 -4.67 -9.94 4.38
CA GLY A 111 -5.93 -9.87 3.63
C GLY A 111 -5.86 -9.01 2.36
N GLY A 112 -4.72 -8.38 2.09
CA GLY A 112 -4.48 -7.55 0.92
C GLY A 112 -3.42 -8.13 -0.02
N PRO A 113 -3.11 -7.42 -1.13
CA PRO A 113 -2.06 -7.81 -2.07
C PRO A 113 -0.71 -7.99 -1.36
N ALA A 114 0.07 -8.95 -1.83
CA ALA A 114 1.45 -9.06 -1.38
C ALA A 114 2.35 -8.09 -2.16
N PRO A 115 3.49 -7.63 -1.57
CA PRO A 115 4.40 -6.74 -2.26
C PRO A 115 4.86 -7.30 -3.61
N GLY A 116 4.63 -6.55 -4.69
CA GLY A 116 4.91 -6.96 -6.07
C GLY A 116 3.69 -7.50 -6.82
N ASP A 117 2.58 -7.83 -6.16
CA ASP A 117 1.31 -8.10 -6.83
C ASP A 117 0.57 -6.80 -7.16
N PRO A 118 -0.28 -6.75 -8.21
CA PRO A 118 -1.13 -5.60 -8.49
C PRO A 118 -1.97 -5.23 -7.27
N GLY A 119 -2.02 -3.94 -6.96
CA GLY A 119 -2.72 -3.43 -5.78
C GLY A 119 -1.76 -2.91 -4.69
N PRO A 120 -2.31 -2.29 -3.62
CA PRO A 120 -1.53 -1.75 -2.52
C PRO A 120 -1.24 -2.82 -1.47
N ALA A 121 0.01 -3.24 -1.33
CA ALA A 121 0.47 -3.99 -0.17
C ALA A 121 0.59 -3.07 1.05
N VAL A 122 0.00 -3.44 2.19
CA VAL A 122 0.01 -2.60 3.40
C VAL A 122 0.89 -3.22 4.46
N LEU A 123 1.88 -2.45 4.93
CA LEU A 123 2.71 -2.77 6.09
C LEU A 123 2.38 -1.81 7.23
N ALA A 124 2.26 -2.33 8.44
CA ALA A 124 2.06 -1.53 9.63
C ALA A 124 3.11 -1.84 10.71
N GLY A 125 3.41 -0.86 11.54
CA GLY A 125 4.33 -0.98 12.66
C GLY A 125 4.08 0.10 13.69
N HIS A 126 4.59 -0.11 14.89
CA HIS A 126 4.44 0.84 15.99
C HIS A 126 5.33 2.08 15.83
N LEU A 127 4.85 3.22 16.32
CA LEU A 127 5.61 4.46 16.43
C LEU A 127 6.59 4.40 17.61
N ASP A 128 6.10 3.95 18.76
CA ASP A 128 6.88 3.86 19.99
C ASP A 128 6.36 2.75 20.92
N SER A 129 7.04 2.57 22.01
CA SER A 129 6.69 1.70 23.13
C SER A 129 7.01 2.39 24.45
N ARG A 130 6.69 1.76 25.59
CA ARG A 130 7.11 2.25 26.91
C ARG A 130 8.64 2.28 27.10
N HIS A 131 9.37 1.62 26.21
CA HIS A 131 10.83 1.52 26.27
C HIS A 131 11.54 2.44 25.27
N GLY A 132 10.78 3.19 24.47
CA GLY A 132 11.33 4.12 23.48
C GLY A 132 10.78 3.94 22.08
N PRO A 133 11.48 4.47 21.05
CA PRO A 133 11.08 4.39 19.66
C PRO A 133 10.89 2.95 19.20
N ALA A 134 9.82 2.69 18.43
CA ALA A 134 9.52 1.39 17.84
C ALA A 134 9.92 1.34 16.36
N VAL A 135 9.61 0.23 15.68
CA VAL A 135 10.06 -0.07 14.31
C VAL A 135 9.79 1.05 13.30
N PHE A 136 8.67 1.77 13.41
CA PHE A 136 8.30 2.86 12.51
C PHE A 136 8.32 4.26 13.16
N ALA A 137 9.12 4.42 14.21
CA ALA A 137 9.27 5.70 14.93
C ALA A 137 9.60 6.88 14.01
N ARG A 138 10.41 6.63 12.98
CA ARG A 138 10.91 7.66 12.06
C ARG A 138 10.19 7.66 10.71
N LEU A 139 9.05 6.95 10.58
CA LEU A 139 8.34 6.79 9.30
C LEU A 139 7.98 8.15 8.67
N GLY A 140 7.65 9.14 9.49
CA GLY A 140 7.33 10.49 9.04
C GLY A 140 8.49 11.28 8.42
N GLU A 141 9.73 10.81 8.52
CA GLU A 141 10.91 11.44 7.93
C GLU A 141 11.11 11.05 6.44
N LEU A 142 10.38 10.04 5.97
CA LEU A 142 10.51 9.59 4.58
C LEU A 142 9.99 10.65 3.61
N ARG A 143 10.70 10.78 2.50
CA ARG A 143 10.47 11.78 1.45
C ARG A 143 10.33 11.10 0.09
N PRO A 144 9.71 11.75 -0.89
CA PRO A 144 9.71 11.28 -2.27
C PRO A 144 11.13 10.94 -2.75
N GLY A 145 11.27 9.77 -3.36
CA GLY A 145 12.55 9.23 -3.83
C GLY A 145 13.23 8.25 -2.87
N ASP A 146 12.87 8.23 -1.58
CA ASP A 146 13.43 7.25 -0.64
C ASP A 146 13.03 5.82 -1.02
N ARG A 147 13.94 4.87 -0.78
CA ARG A 147 13.73 3.46 -1.15
C ARG A 147 13.22 2.62 -0.01
N VAL A 148 12.30 1.72 -0.36
CA VAL A 148 11.81 0.64 0.51
C VAL A 148 12.00 -0.68 -0.22
N GLN A 149 12.56 -1.67 0.45
CA GLN A 149 12.72 -3.02 -0.09
C GLN A 149 11.93 -4.00 0.77
N VAL A 150 11.17 -4.87 0.12
CA VAL A 150 10.43 -5.94 0.79
C VAL A 150 10.81 -7.27 0.18
N TRP A 151 11.27 -8.22 0.99
CA TRP A 151 11.66 -9.56 0.53
C TRP A 151 10.45 -10.48 0.50
N ARG A 152 10.27 -11.14 -0.62
CA ARG A 152 9.22 -12.14 -0.86
C ARG A 152 9.81 -13.33 -1.59
N GLY A 153 9.68 -14.54 -1.03
CA GLY A 153 10.31 -15.73 -1.60
C GLY A 153 11.83 -15.62 -1.82
N GLY A 154 12.53 -14.86 -0.94
CA GLY A 154 13.96 -14.61 -1.06
C GLY A 154 14.34 -13.48 -2.03
N THR A 155 13.40 -12.96 -2.84
CA THR A 155 13.63 -11.91 -3.83
C THR A 155 13.20 -10.56 -3.27
N PRO A 156 14.03 -9.49 -3.34
CA PRO A 156 13.64 -8.15 -2.96
C PRO A 156 12.76 -7.51 -4.02
N VAL A 157 11.61 -6.98 -3.60
CA VAL A 157 10.78 -6.05 -4.38
C VAL A 157 11.11 -4.64 -3.92
N SER A 158 11.55 -3.80 -4.83
CA SER A 158 11.93 -2.41 -4.52
C SER A 158 10.80 -1.46 -4.83
N PHE A 159 10.61 -0.50 -3.92
CA PHE A 159 9.62 0.57 -4.04
C PHE A 159 10.28 1.91 -3.80
N ARG A 160 9.74 2.94 -4.44
CA ARG A 160 10.13 4.33 -4.25
C ARG A 160 8.99 5.11 -3.62
N VAL A 161 9.28 5.81 -2.52
CA VAL A 161 8.33 6.70 -1.86
C VAL A 161 7.90 7.80 -2.81
N THR A 162 6.60 8.02 -2.91
CA THR A 162 6.00 9.10 -3.70
C THR A 162 5.51 10.24 -2.81
N ARG A 163 5.01 9.91 -1.62
CA ARG A 163 4.55 10.92 -0.63
C ARG A 163 4.44 10.33 0.76
N THR A 164 4.57 11.21 1.75
CA THR A 164 4.29 10.91 3.17
C THR A 164 3.24 11.90 3.65
N VAL A 165 2.19 11.40 4.30
CA VAL A 165 1.11 12.23 4.82
C VAL A 165 0.84 11.89 6.29
N ARG A 166 0.47 12.91 7.07
CA ARG A 166 -0.11 12.75 8.40
C ARG A 166 -1.59 13.08 8.32
N VAL A 167 -2.42 12.24 8.88
CA VAL A 167 -3.88 12.35 8.84
C VAL A 167 -4.47 12.03 10.19
N ALA A 168 -5.50 12.77 10.60
CA ALA A 168 -6.25 12.44 11.80
C ALA A 168 -6.89 11.05 11.67
N LYS A 169 -6.95 10.29 12.78
CA LYS A 169 -7.54 8.92 12.75
C LYS A 169 -8.98 8.91 12.26
N GLY A 170 -9.75 9.95 12.60
CA GLY A 170 -11.14 10.11 12.13
C GLY A 170 -11.28 10.41 10.63
N GLU A 171 -10.19 10.82 9.98
CA GLU A 171 -10.14 11.17 8.55
C GLU A 171 -9.22 10.22 7.77
N PHE A 172 -9.02 9.01 8.29
CA PHE A 172 -8.13 8.05 7.67
C PHE A 172 -8.56 7.73 6.23
N PRO A 173 -7.66 7.88 5.23
CA PRO A 173 -8.01 7.78 3.82
C PRO A 173 -8.09 6.30 3.38
N THR A 174 -9.07 5.56 3.89
CA THR A 174 -9.23 4.11 3.71
C THR A 174 -9.16 3.70 2.25
N THR A 175 -9.87 4.40 1.36
CA THR A 175 -9.85 4.09 -0.08
C THR A 175 -8.48 4.30 -0.72
N ALA A 176 -7.73 5.33 -0.31
CA ALA A 176 -6.40 5.58 -0.84
C ALA A 176 -5.35 4.57 -0.31
N VAL A 177 -5.59 4.00 0.87
CA VAL A 177 -4.67 3.03 1.51
C VAL A 177 -4.97 1.60 1.07
N TYR A 178 -6.24 1.21 1.00
CA TYR A 178 -6.65 -0.18 0.75
C TYR A 178 -7.36 -0.39 -0.60
N GLY A 179 -7.76 0.68 -1.27
CA GLY A 179 -8.47 0.59 -2.56
C GLY A 179 -7.58 0.02 -3.67
N PRO A 180 -8.16 -0.65 -4.66
CA PRO A 180 -7.41 -1.31 -5.72
C PRO A 180 -6.61 -0.32 -6.57
N THR A 181 -5.40 -0.72 -6.96
CA THR A 181 -4.57 0.00 -7.93
C THR A 181 -4.15 -0.96 -9.05
N PRO A 182 -3.97 -0.47 -10.28
CA PRO A 182 -3.66 -1.33 -11.44
C PRO A 182 -2.22 -1.87 -11.40
N VAL A 183 -1.35 -1.23 -10.63
CA VAL A 183 0.06 -1.57 -10.50
C VAL A 183 0.40 -1.92 -9.05
N PRO A 184 1.51 -2.63 -8.81
CA PRO A 184 1.96 -2.89 -7.47
C PRO A 184 2.35 -1.59 -6.76
N GLU A 185 1.76 -1.37 -5.60
CA GLU A 185 2.06 -0.24 -4.73
C GLU A 185 2.33 -0.72 -3.30
N LEU A 186 2.94 0.15 -2.49
CA LEU A 186 3.20 -0.12 -1.09
C LEU A 186 2.67 1.01 -0.21
N ARG A 187 2.12 0.63 0.93
CA ARG A 187 1.71 1.56 2.01
C ARG A 187 2.43 1.17 3.27
N LEU A 188 3.11 2.14 3.91
CA LEU A 188 3.62 1.96 5.27
C LEU A 188 2.78 2.82 6.20
N VAL A 189 2.33 2.24 7.32
CA VAL A 189 1.40 2.90 8.24
C VAL A 189 1.91 2.79 9.68
N THR A 190 1.88 3.91 10.40
CA THR A 190 2.11 3.96 11.84
C THR A 190 1.20 5.00 12.50
N CYS A 191 1.15 4.99 13.83
CA CYS A 191 0.54 6.08 14.58
C CYS A 191 1.33 7.39 14.42
N GLY A 192 0.73 8.53 14.76
CA GLY A 192 1.40 9.83 14.71
C GLY A 192 0.61 10.91 15.44
N GLY A 193 1.15 12.14 15.43
CA GLY A 193 0.55 13.27 16.12
C GLY A 193 0.72 13.22 17.63
N ASP A 194 -0.15 13.94 18.34
CA ASP A 194 -0.11 14.04 19.78
C ASP A 194 -0.70 12.77 20.44
N PHE A 195 -0.07 12.34 21.51
CA PHE A 195 -0.60 11.26 22.34
C PHE A 195 -1.70 11.78 23.25
N ASP A 196 -2.88 11.22 23.11
CA ASP A 196 -4.01 11.53 23.97
C ASP A 196 -4.00 10.62 25.20
N GLN A 197 -3.61 11.18 26.33
CA GLN A 197 -3.51 10.43 27.59
C GLN A 197 -4.87 9.92 28.10
N THR A 198 -5.97 10.55 27.69
CA THR A 198 -7.32 10.14 28.09
C THR A 198 -7.75 8.87 27.42
N THR A 199 -7.44 8.73 26.13
CA THR A 199 -7.79 7.56 25.34
C THR A 199 -6.67 6.52 25.27
N GLY A 200 -5.43 6.89 25.63
CA GLY A 200 -4.25 6.05 25.50
C GLY A 200 -3.80 5.83 24.06
N HIS A 201 -4.15 6.74 23.15
CA HIS A 201 -3.86 6.60 21.72
C HIS A 201 -3.30 7.89 21.11
N TYR A 202 -2.50 7.74 20.08
CA TYR A 202 -2.13 8.84 19.18
C TYR A 202 -3.35 9.32 18.38
N ARG A 203 -3.43 10.62 18.13
CA ARG A 203 -4.57 11.24 17.42
C ARG A 203 -4.52 11.02 15.92
N ASP A 204 -3.33 10.85 15.36
CA ASP A 204 -3.10 10.76 13.91
C ASP A 204 -2.54 9.40 13.51
N ASN A 205 -2.46 9.20 12.20
CA ASN A 205 -1.63 8.21 11.55
C ASN A 205 -0.65 8.90 10.60
N VAL A 206 0.51 8.28 10.39
CA VAL A 206 1.41 8.58 9.29
C VAL A 206 1.27 7.49 8.24
N VAL A 207 1.04 7.89 6.99
CA VAL A 207 0.92 6.99 5.86
C VAL A 207 1.95 7.38 4.80
N VAL A 208 2.78 6.42 4.42
CA VAL A 208 3.74 6.55 3.32
C VAL A 208 3.20 5.79 2.12
N PHE A 209 3.20 6.44 0.97
CA PHE A 209 2.82 5.88 -0.31
C PHE A 209 4.06 5.65 -1.15
N ALA A 210 4.19 4.46 -1.74
CA ALA A 210 5.31 4.12 -2.60
C ALA A 210 4.82 3.28 -3.77
N VAL A 211 5.51 3.39 -4.90
CA VAL A 211 5.29 2.62 -6.13
C VAL A 211 6.49 1.73 -6.40
N THR A 212 6.32 0.67 -7.19
CA THR A 212 7.46 -0.16 -7.61
C THR A 212 8.53 0.72 -8.25
N ASP A 213 9.78 0.47 -7.86
CA ASP A 213 10.94 1.12 -8.46
C ASP A 213 11.19 0.42 -9.81
N ASP A 214 10.75 1.06 -10.90
CA ASP A 214 10.96 0.54 -12.24
C ASP A 214 12.42 0.74 -12.64
N PRO A 215 13.19 -0.33 -12.89
CA PRO A 215 14.56 -0.19 -13.35
C PRO A 215 14.67 0.49 -14.73
N ALA A 216 13.56 0.60 -15.48
CA ALA A 216 13.49 1.33 -16.74
C ALA A 216 13.08 2.80 -16.57
N ASP A 217 12.89 3.30 -15.33
CA ASP A 217 12.59 4.71 -15.10
C ASP A 217 13.78 5.59 -15.53
N PRO A 218 13.60 6.46 -16.54
CA PRO A 218 14.66 7.33 -17.02
C PRO A 218 15.12 8.41 -16.01
N PHE A 219 14.41 8.53 -14.87
CA PHE A 219 14.78 9.41 -13.77
C PHE A 219 15.16 8.59 -12.52
N PRO A 220 16.35 7.95 -12.51
CA PRO A 220 16.81 7.27 -11.30
C PRO A 220 16.86 8.29 -10.16
N PRO A 221 16.49 7.90 -8.91
CA PRO A 221 16.55 8.82 -7.80
C PRO A 221 17.94 9.41 -7.70
N SER A 222 18.00 10.73 -7.58
CA SER A 222 19.24 11.46 -7.33
C SER A 222 19.94 10.80 -6.15
N THR A 223 21.11 10.24 -6.42
CA THR A 223 22.02 9.79 -5.36
C THR A 223 22.53 11.06 -4.66
N ALA A 224 21.78 11.49 -3.63
CA ALA A 224 22.28 12.52 -2.75
C ALA A 224 23.63 12.03 -2.20
N PRO A 225 24.71 12.83 -2.30
CA PRO A 225 26.01 12.41 -1.82
C PRO A 225 25.89 12.08 -0.33
N THR A 226 26.28 10.89 0.03
CA THR A 226 26.46 10.48 1.42
C THR A 226 27.40 11.48 2.06
N ARG A 227 26.89 12.33 2.95
CA ARG A 227 27.70 13.26 3.71
C ARG A 227 28.77 12.43 4.42
N PRO A 228 30.08 12.67 4.17
CA PRO A 228 31.12 11.94 4.89
C PRO A 228 30.93 12.21 6.40
N ARG A 229 30.96 11.15 7.20
CA ARG A 229 31.04 11.26 8.65
C ARG A 229 32.31 12.08 8.97
N SER A 230 32.13 13.23 9.59
CA SER A 230 33.26 13.96 10.19
C SER A 230 33.96 13.03 11.16
N PRO A 231 35.30 12.96 11.13
CA PRO A 231 36.03 12.26 12.17
C PRO A 231 35.69 12.92 13.50
N VAL A 232 35.26 12.14 14.46
CA VAL A 232 35.20 12.58 15.87
C VAL A 232 36.64 12.81 16.31
N ASP A 233 37.00 14.07 16.48
CA ASP A 233 38.27 14.44 17.06
C ASP A 233 38.37 13.78 18.43
N GLY A 234 39.37 12.89 18.55
CA GLY A 234 39.74 12.26 19.80
C GLY A 234 40.14 13.32 20.84
N TYR A 235 39.33 13.46 21.87
CA TYR A 235 39.69 14.20 23.06
C TYR A 235 40.72 13.37 23.83
N SER A 236 41.99 13.74 23.70
CA SER A 236 43.07 13.22 24.54
C SER A 236 43.03 13.99 25.85
N SER A 237 42.78 13.28 26.94
CA SER A 237 42.94 13.82 28.31
C SER A 237 44.35 13.58 28.74
N ASP A 238 45.09 14.64 28.99
CA ASP A 238 46.25 14.68 29.92
C ASP A 238 45.78 15.16 31.29
#